data_64c477d3d8105fcb5c156fbd0e2012e5
#
_entry.id   64c477d3d8105fcb5c156fbd0e2012e5
#
_cell.length_a   1.000
_cell.length_b   1.000
_cell.length_c   1.000
_cell.angle_alpha   90.00
_cell.angle_beta   90.00
_cell.angle_gamma   90.00
#
_symmetry.space_group_name_H-M   'P 1'
#
loop_
_entity.id
_entity.type
_entity.pdbx_description
1 polymer ?
#
loop_
_entity_poly.entity_id
_entity_poly.type
_entity_poly.pdbx_seq_one_letter_code
_entity_poly.pdbx_strand_id
1 'polypeptide(L)'
;MGCLKFLIKVAIVVLAIIGFKALGGVEFFKNLHFFEKPSQEELIAKSMDVADFSKIPDEYEIDRTANLLGYKGVLAEHKASGQKLAVLNPSKSAILTKKDFADGSVRKKLDGLNEKLAYQYIRLENFEIIKQGKFNSMGQTIPYVKYTADVTNLPMKHIEGIIGVAEDNEKHSKILLSAAEGGKYSQIITEQFFGKVK
;
A
#
# COMPACT_ATOMS: atom_id res chain seq x y z
N MET A 1 -10.69 22.33 -3.05
CA MET A 1 -10.63 21.53 -4.28
C MET A 1 -9.35 20.65 -4.45
N GLY A 2 -8.24 20.97 -3.82
CA GLY A 2 -6.99 20.19 -3.93
C GLY A 2 -6.97 18.84 -3.23
N CYS A 3 -7.58 18.73 -2.06
CA CYS A 3 -7.56 17.51 -1.25
C CYS A 3 -8.34 16.33 -1.88
N LEU A 4 -9.40 16.63 -2.63
CA LEU A 4 -10.24 15.65 -3.30
C LEU A 4 -9.51 14.92 -4.43
N LYS A 5 -8.80 15.66 -5.28
CA LYS A 5 -8.01 15.08 -6.39
C LYS A 5 -6.84 14.23 -5.88
N PHE A 6 -6.36 14.52 -4.70
CA PHE A 6 -5.24 13.86 -4.06
C PHE A 6 -5.60 12.46 -3.52
N LEU A 7 -6.72 12.33 -2.84
CA LEU A 7 -7.21 11.08 -2.26
C LEU A 7 -7.56 10.03 -3.31
N ILE A 8 -8.14 10.47 -4.43
CA ILE A 8 -8.39 9.65 -5.61
C ILE A 8 -7.09 9.02 -6.12
N LYS A 9 -6.00 9.78 -6.08
CA LYS A 9 -4.70 9.37 -6.60
C LYS A 9 -4.04 8.25 -5.77
N VAL A 10 -4.15 8.28 -4.45
CA VAL A 10 -3.58 7.23 -3.58
C VAL A 10 -4.32 5.91 -3.76
N ALA A 11 -5.62 5.98 -3.78
CA ALA A 11 -6.43 4.79 -3.98
C ALA A 11 -6.24 4.19 -5.39
N ILE A 12 -6.06 5.03 -6.43
CA ILE A 12 -5.69 4.56 -7.77
C ILE A 12 -4.31 3.90 -7.74
N VAL A 13 -3.34 4.48 -7.03
CA VAL A 13 -2.00 3.88 -6.91
C VAL A 13 -2.08 2.53 -6.21
N VAL A 14 -2.81 2.41 -5.10
CA VAL A 14 -2.97 1.14 -4.38
C VAL A 14 -3.69 0.11 -5.24
N LEU A 15 -4.75 0.51 -5.92
CA LEU A 15 -5.55 -0.40 -6.76
C LEU A 15 -4.90 -0.66 -8.12
N ALA A 16 -4.21 0.32 -8.73
CA ALA A 16 -3.39 0.08 -9.90
C ALA A 16 -2.22 -0.87 -9.59
N ILE A 17 -1.65 -0.78 -8.41
CA ILE A 17 -0.61 -1.68 -7.92
C ILE A 17 -1.15 -3.10 -7.74
N ILE A 18 -2.34 -3.26 -7.15
CA ILE A 18 -2.99 -4.56 -6.97
C ILE A 18 -3.57 -5.07 -8.31
N GLY A 19 -4.23 -4.19 -9.07
CA GLY A 19 -4.97 -4.56 -10.28
C GLY A 19 -4.12 -4.70 -11.54
N PHE A 20 -2.99 -4.02 -11.63
CA PHE A 20 -2.16 -4.03 -12.84
C PHE A 20 -1.59 -5.42 -13.17
N LYS A 21 -1.17 -6.18 -12.16
CA LYS A 21 -0.71 -7.57 -12.33
C LYS A 21 -1.88 -8.52 -12.62
N ALA A 22 -3.05 -8.24 -12.05
CA ALA A 22 -4.25 -9.04 -12.16
C ALA A 22 -4.97 -8.89 -13.53
N LEU A 23 -4.82 -7.74 -14.19
CA LEU A 23 -5.39 -7.46 -15.52
C LEU A 23 -4.48 -7.86 -16.70
N GLY A 24 -3.41 -8.65 -16.44
CA GLY A 24 -2.47 -9.04 -17.49
C GLY A 24 -1.57 -7.90 -17.98
N GLY A 25 -1.57 -6.76 -17.28
CA GLY A 25 -0.78 -5.59 -17.67
C GLY A 25 0.73 -5.87 -17.76
N VAL A 26 1.19 -6.92 -17.10
CA VAL A 26 2.58 -7.41 -17.25
C VAL A 26 2.80 -8.04 -18.62
N GLU A 27 1.83 -8.75 -19.20
CA GLU A 27 1.97 -9.35 -20.53
C GLU A 27 1.90 -8.32 -21.64
N PHE A 28 1.07 -7.29 -21.50
CA PHE A 28 1.03 -6.18 -22.44
C PHE A 28 2.36 -5.43 -22.51
N PHE A 29 3.03 -5.24 -21.37
CA PHE A 29 4.35 -4.58 -21.32
C PHE A 29 5.53 -5.52 -21.59
N LYS A 30 5.41 -6.83 -21.35
CA LYS A 30 6.44 -7.80 -21.77
C LYS A 30 6.63 -7.86 -23.28
N ASN A 31 5.60 -7.57 -24.05
CA ASN A 31 5.67 -7.51 -25.51
C ASN A 31 6.21 -6.18 -26.04
N LEU A 32 6.36 -5.17 -25.20
CA LEU A 32 7.10 -3.95 -25.49
C LEU A 32 8.55 -4.14 -25.02
N HIS A 33 9.40 -4.65 -25.88
CA HIS A 33 10.85 -4.92 -25.65
C HIS A 33 11.69 -3.69 -25.23
N PHE A 34 11.10 -2.66 -24.67
CA PHE A 34 11.78 -1.41 -24.34
C PHE A 34 12.17 -1.22 -22.87
N PHE A 35 11.79 -2.13 -21.96
CA PHE A 35 12.12 -1.96 -20.55
C PHE A 35 12.70 -3.26 -19.97
N GLU A 36 14.00 -3.28 -19.77
CA GLU A 36 14.62 -4.25 -18.86
C GLU A 36 14.01 -4.03 -17.46
N LYS A 37 13.59 -5.13 -16.81
CA LYS A 37 13.11 -5.06 -15.42
C LYS A 37 14.31 -4.61 -14.56
N PRO A 38 14.22 -3.50 -13.81
CA PRO A 38 15.32 -3.06 -12.96
C PRO A 38 15.74 -4.20 -12.02
N SER A 39 17.03 -4.29 -11.71
CA SER A 39 17.51 -5.25 -10.72
C SER A 39 16.94 -4.94 -9.33
N GLN A 40 16.91 -5.93 -8.42
CA GLN A 40 16.48 -5.69 -7.04
C GLN A 40 17.34 -4.63 -6.36
N GLU A 41 18.64 -4.60 -6.63
CA GLU A 41 19.58 -3.61 -6.12
C GLU A 41 19.21 -2.19 -6.58
N GLU A 42 18.88 -2.00 -7.84
CA GLU A 42 18.41 -0.72 -8.37
C GLU A 42 17.06 -0.30 -7.76
N LEU A 43 16.15 -1.25 -7.57
CA LEU A 43 14.85 -0.98 -6.93
C LEU A 43 15.03 -0.59 -5.47
N ILE A 44 15.91 -1.28 -4.73
CA ILE A 44 16.27 -0.94 -3.35
C ILE A 44 16.91 0.46 -3.31
N ALA A 45 17.85 0.75 -4.18
CA ALA A 45 18.48 2.08 -4.24
C ALA A 45 17.45 3.19 -4.50
N LYS A 46 16.52 2.99 -5.44
CA LYS A 46 15.45 3.95 -5.75
C LYS A 46 14.41 4.07 -4.62
N SER A 47 14.25 3.03 -3.81
CA SER A 47 13.29 3.02 -2.69
C SER A 47 13.74 3.83 -1.49
N MET A 48 15.03 4.16 -1.38
CA MET A 48 15.61 4.95 -0.27
C MET A 48 14.95 6.33 -0.08
N ASP A 49 14.39 6.88 -1.15
CA ASP A 49 13.60 8.12 -1.09
C ASP A 49 12.29 7.97 -0.28
N VAL A 50 11.83 6.73 -0.10
CA VAL A 50 10.60 6.41 0.63
C VAL A 50 10.93 5.86 2.00
N ALA A 51 11.78 4.85 2.07
CA ALA A 51 12.25 4.18 3.27
C ALA A 51 13.44 3.27 2.94
N ASP A 52 14.19 2.82 3.97
CA ASP A 52 15.27 1.86 3.80
C ASP A 52 14.73 0.42 3.76
N PHE A 53 14.83 -0.21 2.61
CA PHE A 53 14.43 -1.59 2.35
C PHE A 53 15.62 -2.56 2.25
N SER A 54 16.83 -2.12 2.58
CA SER A 54 18.06 -2.93 2.42
C SER A 54 18.10 -4.18 3.30
N LYS A 55 17.24 -4.27 4.30
CA LYS A 55 17.17 -5.38 5.27
C LYS A 55 15.93 -6.25 5.19
N ILE A 56 15.11 -6.07 4.14
CA ILE A 56 13.96 -6.97 3.95
C ILE A 56 14.46 -8.40 3.71
N PRO A 57 13.78 -9.43 4.25
CA PRO A 57 14.16 -10.82 4.03
C PRO A 57 14.05 -11.24 2.56
N ASP A 58 14.83 -12.27 2.18
CA ASP A 58 14.90 -12.76 0.80
C ASP A 58 13.58 -13.33 0.24
N GLU A 59 12.63 -13.65 1.12
CA GLU A 59 11.27 -14.07 0.76
C GLU A 59 10.45 -12.96 0.14
N TYR A 60 10.90 -11.71 0.25
CA TYR A 60 10.26 -10.54 -0.33
C TYR A 60 11.05 -10.03 -1.54
N GLU A 61 10.36 -9.42 -2.45
CA GLU A 61 10.99 -8.67 -3.53
C GLU A 61 10.30 -7.31 -3.70
N ILE A 62 11.07 -6.29 -4.04
CA ILE A 62 10.51 -5.03 -4.49
C ILE A 62 10.06 -5.23 -5.94
N ASP A 63 8.74 -5.09 -6.16
CA ASP A 63 8.16 -5.23 -7.49
C ASP A 63 8.40 -3.95 -8.31
N ARG A 64 8.21 -2.79 -7.66
CA ARG A 64 8.42 -1.49 -8.29
C ARG A 64 8.52 -0.32 -7.31
N THR A 65 9.11 0.76 -7.80
CA THR A 65 8.99 2.09 -7.19
C THR A 65 8.14 2.98 -8.08
N ALA A 66 7.36 3.87 -7.50
CA ALA A 66 6.52 4.81 -8.23
C ALA A 66 6.67 6.22 -7.68
N ASN A 67 6.72 7.20 -8.59
CA ASN A 67 6.59 8.61 -8.24
C ASN A 67 5.41 9.15 -9.04
N LEU A 68 4.25 9.15 -8.41
CA LEU A 68 3.01 9.49 -9.09
C LEU A 68 2.25 10.57 -8.32
N LEU A 69 2.00 11.69 -8.98
CA LEU A 69 1.08 12.72 -8.52
C LEU A 69 1.42 13.32 -7.14
N GLY A 70 2.71 13.34 -6.79
CA GLY A 70 3.17 13.86 -5.51
C GLY A 70 3.25 12.80 -4.41
N TYR A 71 3.16 11.50 -4.77
CA TYR A 71 3.46 10.36 -3.90
C TYR A 71 4.68 9.64 -4.41
N LYS A 72 5.59 9.37 -3.52
CA LYS A 72 6.60 8.36 -3.73
C LYS A 72 6.12 7.07 -3.07
N GLY A 73 6.19 5.97 -3.77
CA GLY A 73 5.73 4.69 -3.26
C GLY A 73 6.67 3.55 -3.62
N VAL A 74 6.69 2.55 -2.77
CA VAL A 74 7.38 1.27 -2.99
C VAL A 74 6.37 0.17 -2.85
N LEU A 75 6.30 -0.70 -3.83
CA LEU A 75 5.54 -1.92 -3.79
C LEU A 75 6.48 -3.10 -3.69
N ALA A 76 6.20 -3.97 -2.75
CA ALA A 76 6.86 -5.26 -2.56
C ALA A 76 5.84 -6.41 -2.59
N GLU A 77 6.34 -7.61 -2.82
CA GLU A 77 5.56 -8.85 -2.82
C GLU A 77 6.27 -9.91 -1.99
N HIS A 78 5.53 -10.66 -1.19
CA HIS A 78 6.02 -11.90 -0.60
C HIS A 78 5.93 -13.02 -1.64
N LYS A 79 7.08 -13.55 -2.07
CA LYS A 79 7.22 -14.46 -3.22
C LYS A 79 6.32 -15.70 -3.16
N ALA A 80 6.22 -16.32 -1.98
CA ALA A 80 5.48 -17.57 -1.83
C ALA A 80 3.95 -17.38 -1.79
N SER A 81 3.43 -16.32 -1.14
CA SER A 81 1.98 -16.12 -0.97
C SER A 81 1.38 -15.13 -1.98
N GLY A 82 2.21 -14.33 -2.66
CA GLY A 82 1.74 -13.24 -3.51
C GLY A 82 1.16 -12.05 -2.73
N GLN A 83 1.28 -12.03 -1.39
CA GLN A 83 0.81 -10.92 -0.56
C GLN A 83 1.55 -9.64 -0.93
N LYS A 84 0.80 -8.58 -1.16
CA LYS A 84 1.34 -7.28 -1.54
C LYS A 84 1.57 -6.41 -0.33
N LEU A 85 2.67 -5.66 -0.35
CA LEU A 85 3.07 -4.74 0.70
C LEU A 85 3.51 -3.43 0.06
N ALA A 86 3.10 -2.30 0.62
CA ALA A 86 3.48 -1.01 0.09
C ALA A 86 3.78 0.00 1.19
N VAL A 87 4.73 0.89 0.90
CA VAL A 87 4.97 2.10 1.67
C VAL A 87 4.75 3.28 0.75
N LEU A 88 3.87 4.20 1.16
CA LEU A 88 3.57 5.43 0.43
C LEU A 88 4.03 6.63 1.24
N ASN A 89 4.82 7.49 0.63
CA ASN A 89 5.26 8.76 1.21
C ASN A 89 4.52 9.92 0.51
N PRO A 90 3.50 10.52 1.13
CA PRO A 90 2.80 11.66 0.58
C PRO A 90 3.67 12.92 0.70
N SER A 91 4.04 13.53 -0.43
CA SER A 91 4.94 14.69 -0.46
C SER A 91 4.30 16.03 -0.06
N LYS A 92 3.00 16.11 0.15
CA LYS A 92 2.33 17.42 0.39
C LYS A 92 1.31 17.48 1.52
N SER A 93 0.64 16.40 1.88
CA SER A 93 -0.30 16.39 3.01
C SER A 93 -0.63 14.96 3.41
N ALA A 94 -0.61 14.69 4.70
CA ALA A 94 -1.00 13.41 5.24
C ALA A 94 -2.49 13.14 4.97
N ILE A 95 -2.79 11.96 4.42
CA ILE A 95 -4.17 11.49 4.24
C ILE A 95 -4.67 10.92 5.55
N LEU A 96 -3.81 10.11 6.16
CA LEU A 96 -4.01 9.49 7.46
C LEU A 96 -2.86 9.90 8.37
N THR A 97 -3.18 10.12 9.63
CA THR A 97 -2.23 10.45 10.69
C THR A 97 -2.41 9.48 11.86
N LYS A 98 -1.45 9.38 12.75
CA LYS A 98 -1.60 8.58 13.97
C LYS A 98 -2.79 9.04 14.81
N LYS A 99 -3.12 10.34 14.77
CA LYS A 99 -4.28 10.90 15.47
C LYS A 99 -5.57 10.27 14.98
N ASP A 100 -5.73 10.02 13.69
CA ASP A 100 -6.95 9.43 13.12
C ASP A 100 -7.22 8.02 13.66
N PHE A 101 -6.16 7.27 13.99
CA PHE A 101 -6.29 5.97 14.64
C PHE A 101 -6.63 6.11 16.13
N ALA A 102 -6.15 7.16 16.79
CA ALA A 102 -6.39 7.38 18.21
C ALA A 102 -7.82 7.87 18.49
N ASP A 103 -8.37 8.74 17.63
CA ASP A 103 -9.70 9.33 17.80
C ASP A 103 -10.82 8.60 17.02
N GLY A 104 -10.46 7.51 16.32
CA GLY A 104 -11.42 6.69 15.57
C GLY A 104 -11.87 7.29 14.23
N SER A 105 -11.32 8.45 13.82
CA SER A 105 -11.69 9.10 12.55
C SER A 105 -11.16 8.38 11.31
N VAL A 106 -10.27 7.40 11.50
CA VAL A 106 -9.71 6.57 10.41
C VAL A 106 -10.80 5.95 9.55
N ARG A 107 -11.87 5.41 10.15
CA ARG A 107 -12.99 4.81 9.41
C ARG A 107 -13.63 5.84 8.48
N LYS A 108 -14.03 6.99 9.01
CA LYS A 108 -14.65 8.08 8.22
C LYS A 108 -13.77 8.54 7.06
N LYS A 109 -12.44 8.58 7.26
CA LYS A 109 -11.49 8.93 6.21
C LYS A 109 -11.40 7.86 5.14
N LEU A 110 -11.41 6.58 5.51
CA LEU A 110 -11.39 5.46 4.58
C LEU A 110 -12.72 5.33 3.81
N ASP A 111 -13.86 5.52 4.46
CA ASP A 111 -15.17 5.57 3.78
C ASP A 111 -15.22 6.70 2.74
N GLY A 112 -14.75 7.89 3.09
CA GLY A 112 -14.63 9.00 2.15
C GLY A 112 -13.63 8.76 1.01
N LEU A 113 -12.67 7.84 1.16
CA LEU A 113 -11.81 7.35 0.08
C LEU A 113 -12.60 6.45 -0.86
N ASN A 114 -13.38 5.53 -0.31
CA ASN A 114 -14.17 4.57 -1.08
C ASN A 114 -15.21 5.27 -1.98
N GLU A 115 -15.94 6.26 -1.45
CA GLU A 115 -16.88 7.06 -2.25
C GLU A 115 -16.20 7.73 -3.47
N LYS A 116 -14.93 8.10 -3.33
CA LYS A 116 -14.14 8.73 -4.39
C LYS A 116 -13.59 7.75 -5.40
N LEU A 117 -13.30 6.52 -4.99
CA LEU A 117 -12.89 5.44 -5.87
C LEU A 117 -14.01 4.97 -6.80
N ALA A 118 -15.25 5.03 -6.34
CA ALA A 118 -16.41 4.64 -7.10
C ALA A 118 -16.54 5.37 -8.46
N TYR A 119 -15.97 6.56 -8.59
CA TYR A 119 -15.92 7.32 -9.85
C TYR A 119 -14.90 6.77 -10.87
N GLN A 120 -14.11 5.75 -10.54
CA GLN A 120 -12.98 5.29 -11.38
C GLN A 120 -13.09 3.82 -11.80
N TYR A 121 -14.29 3.29 -11.90
CA TYR A 121 -14.55 1.89 -12.30
C TYR A 121 -14.06 0.82 -11.31
N ILE A 122 -13.39 1.19 -10.23
CA ILE A 122 -12.99 0.28 -9.16
C ILE A 122 -13.77 0.68 -7.91
N ARG A 123 -14.56 -0.24 -7.38
CA ARG A 123 -15.32 -0.02 -6.15
C ARG A 123 -14.83 -0.98 -5.08
N LEU A 124 -14.66 -0.48 -3.89
CA LEU A 124 -14.57 -1.28 -2.69
C LEU A 124 -15.99 -1.39 -2.13
N GLU A 125 -16.54 -2.57 -2.18
CA GLU A 125 -17.83 -2.90 -1.58
C GLU A 125 -17.58 -3.65 -0.28
N ASN A 126 -18.56 -3.61 0.64
CA ASN A 126 -18.47 -4.32 1.91
C ASN A 126 -17.17 -4.04 2.68
N PHE A 127 -16.69 -2.78 2.64
CA PHE A 127 -15.48 -2.40 3.37
C PHE A 127 -15.75 -2.41 4.87
N GLU A 128 -15.03 -3.28 5.60
CA GLU A 128 -15.14 -3.42 7.04
C GLU A 128 -13.79 -3.35 7.72
N ILE A 129 -13.74 -2.62 8.84
CA ILE A 129 -12.60 -2.67 9.76
C ILE A 129 -12.87 -3.78 10.77
N ILE A 130 -12.07 -4.85 10.70
CA ILE A 130 -12.23 -6.04 11.53
C ILE A 130 -11.54 -5.85 12.88
N LYS A 131 -10.38 -5.19 12.89
CA LYS A 131 -9.52 -5.08 14.07
C LYS A 131 -8.66 -3.84 14.01
N GLN A 132 -8.33 -3.30 15.17
CA GLN A 132 -7.27 -2.31 15.34
C GLN A 132 -6.12 -2.93 16.14
N GLY A 133 -4.90 -2.48 15.89
CA GLY A 133 -3.73 -2.99 16.57
C GLY A 133 -2.51 -2.08 16.37
N LYS A 134 -1.37 -2.61 16.79
CA LYS A 134 -0.09 -1.92 16.65
C LYS A 134 0.98 -2.93 16.28
N PHE A 135 1.97 -2.53 15.50
CA PHE A 135 3.21 -3.27 15.24
C PHE A 135 4.40 -2.32 15.20
N ASN A 136 5.62 -2.86 15.20
CA ASN A 136 6.83 -2.04 15.16
C ASN A 136 7.40 -1.98 13.75
N SER A 137 7.69 -0.76 13.27
CA SER A 137 8.35 -0.50 11.99
C SER A 137 9.02 0.87 12.04
N MET A 138 10.05 1.09 11.25
CA MET A 138 10.73 2.39 11.14
C MET A 138 11.13 2.99 12.49
N GLY A 139 11.57 2.13 13.44
CA GLY A 139 11.96 2.56 14.79
C GLY A 139 10.83 3.04 15.69
N GLN A 140 9.57 2.84 15.33
CA GLN A 140 8.41 3.32 16.07
C GLN A 140 7.29 2.29 16.14
N THR A 141 6.37 2.48 17.08
CA THR A 141 5.12 1.72 17.17
C THR A 141 4.09 2.35 16.25
N ILE A 142 3.58 1.57 15.30
CA ILE A 142 2.66 1.98 14.23
C ILE A 142 1.26 1.49 14.53
N PRO A 143 0.29 2.37 14.68
CA PRO A 143 -1.11 1.97 14.73
C PRO A 143 -1.58 1.50 13.35
N TYR A 144 -2.41 0.47 13.33
CA TYR A 144 -3.04 -0.03 12.11
C TYR A 144 -4.50 -0.40 12.32
N VAL A 145 -5.24 -0.45 11.22
CA VAL A 145 -6.52 -1.14 11.11
C VAL A 145 -6.35 -2.35 10.19
N LYS A 146 -6.92 -3.49 10.58
CA LYS A 146 -7.13 -4.64 9.69
C LYS A 146 -8.48 -4.48 9.03
N TYR A 147 -8.53 -4.69 7.73
CA TYR A 147 -9.74 -4.53 6.93
C TYR A 147 -10.00 -5.73 6.04
N THR A 148 -11.24 -5.86 5.63
CA THR A 148 -11.70 -6.69 4.53
C THR A 148 -12.55 -5.85 3.58
N ALA A 149 -12.54 -6.19 2.31
CA ALA A 149 -13.36 -5.53 1.30
C ALA A 149 -13.55 -6.44 0.08
N ASP A 150 -14.67 -6.25 -0.61
CA ASP A 150 -14.87 -6.78 -1.94
C ASP A 150 -14.42 -5.76 -2.97
N VAL A 151 -13.78 -6.22 -4.04
CA VAL A 151 -13.28 -5.36 -5.10
C VAL A 151 -13.99 -5.70 -6.39
N THR A 152 -14.66 -4.73 -6.98
CA THR A 152 -15.28 -4.90 -8.30
C THR A 152 -14.30 -4.55 -9.41
N ASN A 153 -14.45 -5.24 -10.56
CA ASN A 153 -13.63 -5.03 -11.75
C ASN A 153 -12.14 -5.40 -11.61
N LEU A 154 -11.80 -6.18 -10.59
CA LEU A 154 -10.48 -6.82 -10.47
C LEU A 154 -10.64 -8.35 -10.41
N PRO A 155 -9.62 -9.12 -10.83
CA PRO A 155 -9.64 -10.59 -10.70
C PRO A 155 -9.75 -11.09 -9.26
N MET A 156 -9.18 -10.34 -8.32
CA MET A 156 -9.38 -10.59 -6.88
C MET A 156 -10.70 -9.98 -6.46
N LYS A 157 -11.65 -10.82 -6.04
CA LYS A 157 -12.99 -10.37 -5.63
C LYS A 157 -13.05 -9.93 -4.18
N HIS A 158 -12.28 -10.58 -3.31
CA HIS A 158 -12.26 -10.31 -1.88
C HIS A 158 -10.83 -10.11 -1.42
N ILE A 159 -10.56 -9.05 -0.68
CA ILE A 159 -9.24 -8.71 -0.15
C ILE A 159 -9.27 -8.55 1.36
N GLU A 160 -8.20 -8.97 1.99
CA GLU A 160 -7.89 -8.67 3.39
C GLU A 160 -6.55 -7.97 3.48
N GLY A 161 -6.40 -7.11 4.50
CA GLY A 161 -5.14 -6.41 4.67
C GLY A 161 -5.07 -5.56 5.91
N ILE A 162 -3.99 -4.79 6.01
CA ILE A 162 -3.85 -3.72 6.98
C ILE A 162 -3.53 -2.40 6.32
N ILE A 163 -3.93 -1.32 7.00
CA ILE A 163 -3.51 0.05 6.74
C ILE A 163 -2.93 0.58 8.03
N GLY A 164 -1.68 1.01 8.01
CA GLY A 164 -0.99 1.62 9.14
C GLY A 164 -0.37 2.95 8.77
N VAL A 165 0.01 3.74 9.79
CA VAL A 165 0.65 5.05 9.59
C VAL A 165 1.89 5.18 10.46
N ALA A 166 3.02 5.45 9.81
CA ALA A 166 4.25 5.92 10.44
C ALA A 166 4.35 7.44 10.30
N GLU A 167 4.88 8.09 11.31
CA GLU A 167 5.17 9.53 11.27
C GLU A 167 6.66 9.75 11.51
N ASP A 168 7.27 10.60 10.69
CA ASP A 168 8.64 11.04 10.92
C ASP A 168 8.72 12.20 11.93
N ASN A 169 9.94 12.65 12.22
CA ASN A 169 10.19 13.73 13.17
C ASN A 169 9.59 15.09 12.74
N GLU A 170 9.34 15.26 11.44
CA GLU A 170 8.72 16.44 10.84
C GLU A 170 7.20 16.31 10.74
N LYS A 171 6.63 15.24 11.32
CA LYS A 171 5.21 14.87 11.28
C LYS A 171 4.68 14.57 9.86
N HIS A 172 5.54 14.22 8.94
CA HIS A 172 5.10 13.66 7.68
C HIS A 172 4.64 12.22 7.92
N SER A 173 3.49 11.89 7.38
CA SER A 173 2.90 10.57 7.58
C SER A 173 3.20 9.68 6.38
N LYS A 174 3.79 8.52 6.61
CA LYS A 174 3.93 7.45 5.62
C LYS A 174 2.81 6.44 5.85
N ILE A 175 2.20 5.98 4.76
CA ILE A 175 1.14 4.98 4.81
C ILE A 175 1.75 3.62 4.51
N LEU A 176 1.55 2.66 5.40
CA LEU A 176 1.94 1.27 5.25
C LEU A 176 0.71 0.45 4.89
N LEU A 177 0.78 -0.29 3.80
CA LEU A 177 -0.32 -1.07 3.28
C LEU A 177 0.12 -2.52 3.09
N SER A 178 -0.73 -3.44 3.45
CA SER A 178 -0.60 -4.84 3.08
C SER A 178 -1.94 -5.36 2.62
N ALA A 179 -1.96 -6.19 1.59
CA ALA A 179 -3.16 -6.81 1.07
C ALA A 179 -2.89 -8.16 0.44
N ALA A 180 -3.84 -9.08 0.58
CA ALA A 180 -3.88 -10.34 -0.13
C ALA A 180 -5.33 -10.70 -0.47
N GLU A 181 -5.51 -11.66 -1.37
CA GLU A 181 -6.81 -12.27 -1.62
C GLU A 181 -7.36 -12.89 -0.33
N GLY A 182 -8.65 -12.80 -0.11
CA GLY A 182 -9.29 -13.29 1.10
C GLY A 182 -8.93 -14.74 1.44
N GLY A 183 -8.65 -14.98 2.71
CA GLY A 183 -8.16 -16.26 3.22
C GLY A 183 -6.67 -16.54 2.97
N LYS A 184 -5.96 -15.71 2.21
CA LYS A 184 -4.51 -15.82 1.97
C LYS A 184 -3.69 -14.76 2.72
N TYR A 185 -4.35 -13.82 3.37
CA TYR A 185 -3.67 -12.76 4.12
C TYR A 185 -3.01 -13.31 5.38
N SER A 186 -1.75 -12.96 5.57
CA SER A 186 -0.97 -13.27 6.78
C SER A 186 -0.46 -12.00 7.44
N GLN A 187 -0.85 -11.80 8.69
CA GLN A 187 -0.33 -10.69 9.50
C GLN A 187 1.15 -10.88 9.83
N ILE A 188 1.61 -12.12 10.00
CA ILE A 188 3.02 -12.44 10.26
C ILE A 188 3.89 -11.95 9.11
N ILE A 189 3.51 -12.24 7.86
CA ILE A 189 4.21 -11.75 6.66
C ILE A 189 4.28 -10.23 6.66
N THR A 190 3.19 -9.56 7.00
CA THR A 190 3.15 -8.10 7.08
C THR A 190 4.10 -7.54 8.14
N GLU A 191 4.07 -8.09 9.34
CA GLU A 191 4.90 -7.63 10.46
C GLU A 191 6.39 -7.93 10.25
N GLN A 192 6.71 -9.09 9.66
CA GLN A 192 8.10 -9.44 9.29
C GLN A 192 8.67 -8.46 8.28
N PHE A 193 7.89 -8.13 7.24
CA PHE A 193 8.33 -7.16 6.24
C PHE A 193 8.55 -5.78 6.84
N PHE A 194 7.50 -5.20 7.42
CA PHE A 194 7.57 -3.84 7.94
C PHE A 194 8.52 -3.70 9.13
N GLY A 195 8.72 -4.76 9.92
CA GLY A 195 9.71 -4.78 10.99
C GLY A 195 11.16 -4.64 10.53
N LYS A 196 11.44 -4.84 9.23
CA LYS A 196 12.76 -4.67 8.61
C LYS A 196 12.91 -3.36 7.83
N VAL A 197 11.81 -2.71 7.50
CA VAL A 197 11.83 -1.38 6.86
C VAL A 197 12.21 -0.31 7.90
N LYS A 198 13.09 0.62 7.51
CA LYS A 198 13.60 1.69 8.37
C LYS A 198 13.36 3.08 7.78
#